data_d9b2bb43cecfbb9e525ffc8089043f53
#
_entry.id   d9b2bb43cecfbb9e525ffc8089043f53
#
_cell.length_a   1.000
_cell.length_b   1.000
_cell.length_c   1.000
_cell.angle_alpha   90.00
_cell.angle_beta   90.00
_cell.angle_gamma   90.00
#
_symmetry.space_group_name_H-M   'P 1'
#
loop_
_entity.id
_entity.type
_entity.pdbx_description
1 polymer ?
#
loop_
_entity_poly.entity_id
_entity_poly.type
_entity_poly.pdbx_seq_one_letter_code
_entity_poly.pdbx_strand_id
1 'polypeptide(L)'
;MKRHSLMIPAAALAAAMVLGTGCAKKPAVETSETVTSQASAEETTKAPETTVKAPETTEQAAEAKEVYHMLQGTVTKVTEDGAVFTLQADDGRDYDISQSDIRDVEVEIDENVQIAIAYIGEPLGRPEDVTLVVALPEQEEWSILTEKGTTTANAMSSFTMKTDDGQELSFLKDNCPIEEGALAGDSGDKVTVTYVNSQGVNYPVEIKGTK
;
A
#
# COMPACT_ATOMS: atom_id res chain seq x y z
N MET A 1 40.49 24.13 27.72
CA MET A 1 40.02 24.42 29.09
C MET A 1 38.63 25.05 29.04
N LYS A 2 37.74 24.61 29.90
CA LYS A 2 36.30 24.95 30.14
C LYS A 2 35.30 24.10 29.39
N ARG A 3 34.89 23.03 30.08
CA ARG A 3 33.69 22.22 29.85
C ARG A 3 32.50 23.02 30.39
N HIS A 4 31.48 23.23 29.59
CA HIS A 4 30.17 23.64 30.08
C HIS A 4 29.19 22.46 29.94
N SER A 5 28.90 21.89 31.11
CA SER A 5 27.83 20.91 31.31
C SER A 5 26.50 21.66 31.35
N LEU A 6 25.55 21.35 30.44
CA LEU A 6 24.18 21.83 30.54
C LEU A 6 23.32 20.65 31.01
N MET A 7 22.80 20.80 32.23
CA MET A 7 21.75 19.95 32.80
C MET A 7 20.39 20.38 32.21
N ILE A 8 19.62 19.41 31.72
CA ILE A 8 18.23 19.59 31.33
C ILE A 8 17.35 18.93 32.39
N PRO A 9 16.37 19.61 32.98
CA PRO A 9 15.46 19.02 33.96
C PRO A 9 14.34 18.23 33.28
N ALA A 10 14.06 17.06 33.83
CA ALA A 10 12.91 16.21 33.51
C ALA A 10 11.62 16.87 34.02
N ALA A 11 10.64 17.07 33.13
CA ALA A 11 9.28 17.42 33.49
C ALA A 11 8.39 16.17 33.35
N ALA A 12 7.91 15.67 34.48
CA ALA A 12 6.89 14.63 34.57
C ALA A 12 5.50 15.26 34.37
N LEU A 13 4.73 14.76 33.41
CA LEU A 13 3.31 15.10 33.27
C LEU A 13 2.48 13.86 33.59
N ALA A 14 1.69 13.95 34.65
CA ALA A 14 0.73 12.97 35.10
C ALA A 14 -0.56 13.05 34.24
N ALA A 15 -0.99 11.93 33.69
CA ALA A 15 -2.27 11.78 32.99
C ALA A 15 -3.34 11.28 33.95
N ALA A 16 -4.43 12.04 34.08
CA ALA A 16 -5.61 11.69 34.86
C ALA A 16 -6.54 10.79 34.05
N MET A 17 -6.87 9.62 34.59
CA MET A 17 -7.92 8.72 34.11
C MET A 17 -9.31 9.27 34.54
N VAL A 18 -10.22 9.36 33.59
CA VAL A 18 -11.65 9.50 33.89
C VAL A 18 -12.36 8.21 33.51
N LEU A 19 -12.81 7.48 34.52
CA LEU A 19 -13.70 6.32 34.42
C LEU A 19 -15.15 6.84 34.35
N GLY A 20 -15.82 6.61 33.24
CA GLY A 20 -17.26 6.82 33.08
C GLY A 20 -18.00 5.51 33.05
N THR A 21 -18.55 5.11 34.16
CA THR A 21 -19.54 4.02 34.33
C THR A 21 -20.94 4.51 34.01
N GLY A 22 -21.62 3.86 33.07
CA GLY A 22 -23.04 4.09 32.81
C GLY A 22 -23.75 2.74 32.60
N CYS A 23 -24.50 2.31 33.64
CA CYS A 23 -25.33 1.11 33.67
C CYS A 23 -26.76 1.35 33.20
N ALA A 24 -27.39 0.25 32.76
CA ALA A 24 -28.82 -0.11 32.80
C ALA A 24 -29.64 0.23 31.55
N LYS A 25 -30.45 -0.66 30.98
CA LYS A 25 -31.40 -1.64 31.51
C LYS A 25 -31.88 -2.57 30.38
N LYS A 26 -31.95 -3.84 30.67
CA LYS A 26 -32.78 -4.84 29.99
C LYS A 26 -34.24 -4.68 30.46
N PRO A 27 -35.26 -5.08 29.71
CA PRO A 27 -35.99 -6.25 30.09
C PRO A 27 -36.27 -7.26 28.98
N ALA A 28 -36.57 -8.43 29.46
CA ALA A 28 -36.74 -9.70 28.83
C ALA A 28 -38.20 -9.99 28.47
N VAL A 29 -38.40 -11.24 27.94
CA VAL A 29 -39.64 -12.06 27.94
C VAL A 29 -40.44 -11.95 26.62
N GLU A 30 -40.87 -13.01 25.93
CA GLU A 30 -41.09 -14.46 26.14
C GLU A 30 -41.22 -15.14 24.77
N THR A 31 -40.71 -16.32 24.60
CA THR A 31 -41.29 -17.67 24.51
C THR A 31 -42.52 -17.88 23.60
N SER A 32 -42.38 -18.78 22.64
CA SER A 32 -43.19 -19.97 22.40
C SER A 32 -42.81 -20.63 21.06
N GLU A 33 -42.23 -21.78 21.13
CA GLU A 33 -42.74 -23.14 20.85
C GLU A 33 -43.11 -23.46 19.39
N THR A 34 -42.29 -24.34 18.84
CA THR A 34 -42.54 -25.75 18.46
C THR A 34 -43.64 -25.98 17.44
N VAL A 35 -43.32 -26.64 16.33
CA VAL A 35 -43.87 -27.94 15.92
C VAL A 35 -43.11 -28.50 14.71
N THR A 36 -42.59 -29.65 14.91
CA THR A 36 -42.26 -30.82 14.14
C THR A 36 -43.11 -31.10 12.90
N SER A 37 -42.50 -31.54 11.77
CA SER A 37 -42.74 -32.87 11.23
C SER A 37 -42.19 -33.03 9.80
N GLN A 38 -41.23 -33.90 9.62
CA GLN A 38 -41.14 -35.10 8.76
C GLN A 38 -41.88 -35.07 7.39
N ALA A 39 -41.21 -35.38 6.34
CA ALA A 39 -40.78 -36.60 5.75
C ALA A 39 -40.67 -36.53 4.22
N SER A 40 -39.54 -37.05 3.72
CA SER A 40 -39.40 -37.94 2.55
C SER A 40 -40.08 -37.65 1.21
N ALA A 41 -39.27 -37.54 0.16
CA ALA A 41 -39.18 -38.50 -0.92
C ALA A 41 -38.14 -38.04 -1.98
N GLU A 42 -37.40 -39.01 -2.42
CA GLU A 42 -36.50 -39.00 -3.58
C GLU A 42 -37.25 -38.63 -4.84
N GLU A 43 -36.63 -37.83 -5.72
CA GLU A 43 -36.68 -38.15 -7.17
C GLU A 43 -35.49 -37.52 -7.91
N THR A 44 -34.78 -38.39 -8.57
CA THR A 44 -33.68 -38.20 -9.49
C THR A 44 -34.14 -37.46 -10.73
N THR A 45 -33.49 -36.33 -11.09
CA THR A 45 -33.49 -35.93 -12.52
C THR A 45 -32.31 -35.01 -12.84
N LYS A 46 -31.37 -35.57 -13.62
CA LYS A 46 -30.56 -34.98 -14.70
C LYS A 46 -30.07 -33.54 -14.57
N ALA A 47 -28.76 -33.43 -14.47
CA ALA A 47 -27.99 -32.21 -14.71
C ALA A 47 -28.16 -31.64 -16.13
N PRO A 48 -28.21 -30.31 -16.28
CA PRO A 48 -27.71 -29.66 -17.46
C PRO A 48 -26.26 -29.22 -17.23
N GLU A 49 -25.39 -29.63 -18.12
CA GLU A 49 -24.05 -29.03 -18.28
C GLU A 49 -24.19 -27.54 -18.52
N THR A 50 -23.88 -26.75 -17.52
CA THR A 50 -23.61 -25.34 -17.71
C THR A 50 -22.13 -25.20 -17.86
N THR A 51 -21.68 -25.02 -19.09
CA THR A 51 -20.36 -24.54 -19.47
C THR A 51 -20.13 -23.21 -18.77
N VAL A 52 -19.44 -23.25 -17.65
CA VAL A 52 -18.96 -22.03 -16.99
C VAL A 52 -17.79 -21.53 -17.83
N LYS A 53 -18.04 -20.50 -18.63
CA LYS A 53 -17.04 -19.68 -19.28
C LYS A 53 -16.19 -19.07 -18.17
N ALA A 54 -14.93 -19.47 -18.08
CA ALA A 54 -13.96 -18.88 -17.15
C ALA A 54 -13.86 -17.38 -17.40
N PRO A 55 -13.74 -16.55 -16.37
CA PRO A 55 -13.51 -15.12 -16.56
C PRO A 55 -12.11 -14.90 -17.13
N GLU A 56 -12.06 -14.17 -18.23
CA GLU A 56 -10.85 -13.69 -18.91
C GLU A 56 -10.18 -12.56 -18.08
N THR A 57 -9.80 -12.84 -16.85
CA THR A 57 -9.17 -11.82 -15.97
C THR A 57 -7.69 -12.10 -15.72
N THR A 58 -7.10 -13.15 -16.35
CA THR A 58 -5.77 -13.63 -15.96
C THR A 58 -4.62 -13.03 -16.78
N GLU A 59 -4.86 -12.51 -17.99
CA GLU A 59 -3.77 -11.98 -18.83
C GLU A 59 -3.38 -10.53 -18.45
N GLN A 60 -4.32 -9.67 -18.12
CA GLN A 60 -4.02 -8.28 -17.76
C GLN A 60 -3.36 -8.13 -16.39
N ALA A 61 -3.62 -9.07 -15.46
CA ALA A 61 -2.94 -9.10 -14.15
C ALA A 61 -1.53 -9.69 -14.22
N ALA A 62 -1.22 -10.50 -15.22
CA ALA A 62 0.10 -11.06 -15.44
C ALA A 62 1.05 -10.05 -16.09
N GLU A 63 0.59 -9.27 -17.07
CA GLU A 63 1.37 -8.19 -17.69
C GLU A 63 1.70 -7.07 -16.68
N ALA A 64 0.79 -6.74 -15.75
CA ALA A 64 1.06 -5.75 -14.72
C ALA A 64 2.15 -6.19 -13.72
N LYS A 65 2.32 -7.49 -13.50
CA LYS A 65 3.36 -8.02 -12.59
C LYS A 65 4.78 -7.98 -13.16
N GLU A 66 4.92 -7.90 -14.48
CA GLU A 66 6.24 -7.83 -15.13
C GLU A 66 6.80 -6.40 -15.21
N VAL A 67 6.01 -5.39 -14.92
CA VAL A 67 6.39 -3.98 -15.07
C VAL A 67 6.70 -3.30 -13.74
N TYR A 68 6.13 -3.77 -12.63
CA TYR A 68 6.31 -3.18 -11.31
C TYR A 68 7.13 -4.10 -10.41
N HIS A 69 8.17 -3.56 -9.82
CA HIS A 69 9.13 -4.33 -9.04
C HIS A 69 9.50 -3.62 -7.73
N MET A 70 10.05 -4.40 -6.81
CA MET A 70 10.73 -3.91 -5.61
C MET A 70 12.20 -4.26 -5.69
N LEU A 71 13.06 -3.30 -5.38
CA LEU A 71 14.48 -3.49 -5.14
C LEU A 71 14.75 -3.26 -3.67
N GLN A 72 15.19 -4.29 -2.94
CA GLN A 72 15.45 -4.22 -1.52
C GLN A 72 16.90 -4.56 -1.23
N GLY A 73 17.47 -3.93 -0.21
CA GLY A 73 18.85 -4.18 0.18
C GLY A 73 19.36 -3.22 1.25
N THR A 74 20.67 -3.27 1.47
CA THR A 74 21.36 -2.43 2.44
C THR A 74 22.14 -1.33 1.73
N VAL A 75 22.03 -0.10 2.19
CA VAL A 75 22.88 1.02 1.75
C VAL A 75 24.27 0.80 2.31
N THR A 76 25.26 0.58 1.44
CA THR A 76 26.64 0.28 1.83
C THR A 76 27.55 1.50 1.77
N LYS A 77 27.15 2.53 1.04
CA LYS A 77 27.89 3.76 0.87
C LYS A 77 26.97 4.92 0.52
N VAL A 78 27.28 6.09 1.03
CA VAL A 78 26.65 7.36 0.65
C VAL A 78 27.75 8.36 0.32
N THR A 79 27.60 9.15 -0.75
CA THR A 79 28.55 10.22 -1.10
C THR A 79 28.51 11.34 -0.07
N GLU A 80 29.60 12.12 0.09
CA GLU A 80 29.70 13.20 1.09
C GLU A 80 28.59 14.27 0.97
N ASP A 81 28.08 14.48 -0.23
CA ASP A 81 26.98 15.40 -0.52
C ASP A 81 25.59 14.75 -0.41
N GLY A 82 25.55 13.43 -0.13
CA GLY A 82 24.31 12.66 -0.06
C GLY A 82 23.63 12.42 -1.41
N ALA A 83 24.23 12.83 -2.52
CA ALA A 83 23.57 12.80 -3.82
C ALA A 83 23.45 11.40 -4.42
N VAL A 84 24.39 10.51 -4.13
CA VAL A 84 24.45 9.14 -4.66
C VAL A 84 24.70 8.17 -3.52
N PHE A 85 24.02 7.05 -3.55
CA PHE A 85 24.29 5.94 -2.62
C PHE A 85 24.45 4.62 -3.38
N THR A 86 25.18 3.69 -2.78
CA THR A 86 25.31 2.32 -3.26
C THR A 86 24.39 1.42 -2.45
N LEU A 87 23.44 0.78 -3.12
CA LEU A 87 22.56 -0.23 -2.55
C LEU A 87 23.08 -1.62 -2.88
N GLN A 88 23.47 -2.38 -1.87
CA GLN A 88 23.70 -3.81 -2.01
C GLN A 88 22.37 -4.53 -1.88
N ALA A 89 21.85 -4.95 -3.03
CA ALA A 89 20.54 -5.60 -3.09
C ALA A 89 20.58 -7.04 -2.56
N ASP A 90 19.42 -7.56 -2.17
CA ASP A 90 19.26 -8.93 -1.68
C ASP A 90 19.61 -10.00 -2.74
N ASP A 91 19.61 -9.62 -4.02
CA ASP A 91 20.07 -10.47 -5.11
C ASP A 91 21.61 -10.58 -5.23
N GLY A 92 22.33 -9.85 -4.35
CA GLY A 92 23.79 -9.83 -4.25
C GLY A 92 24.47 -8.87 -5.23
N ARG A 93 23.74 -8.03 -5.94
CA ARG A 93 24.28 -6.98 -6.83
C ARG A 93 24.34 -5.64 -6.13
N ASP A 94 25.31 -4.83 -6.54
CA ASP A 94 25.43 -3.44 -6.09
C ASP A 94 24.86 -2.49 -7.17
N TYR A 95 24.07 -1.52 -6.72
CA TYR A 95 23.49 -0.48 -7.55
C TYR A 95 23.88 0.89 -7.02
N ASP A 96 24.51 1.71 -7.88
CA ASP A 96 24.73 3.12 -7.58
C ASP A 96 23.50 3.91 -8.02
N ILE A 97 22.83 4.55 -7.08
CA ILE A 97 21.55 5.22 -7.28
C ILE A 97 21.68 6.68 -6.88
N SER A 98 21.30 7.58 -7.78
CA SER A 98 21.14 8.99 -7.44
C SER A 98 19.83 9.21 -6.70
N GLN A 99 19.88 9.91 -5.56
CA GLN A 99 18.64 10.24 -4.81
C GLN A 99 17.68 11.08 -5.66
N SER A 100 18.19 11.91 -6.57
CA SER A 100 17.36 12.73 -7.46
C SER A 100 16.60 11.92 -8.52
N ASP A 101 16.97 10.66 -8.75
CA ASP A 101 16.30 9.77 -9.69
C ASP A 101 15.11 9.05 -9.04
N ILE A 102 15.03 9.07 -7.70
CA ILE A 102 13.89 8.56 -6.94
C ILE A 102 12.87 9.68 -6.79
N ARG A 103 11.64 9.46 -7.24
CA ARG A 103 10.59 10.49 -7.22
C ARG A 103 10.15 10.89 -5.82
N ASP A 104 10.16 9.93 -4.89
CA ASP A 104 9.74 10.13 -3.51
C ASP A 104 10.61 9.33 -2.55
N VAL A 105 10.99 9.91 -1.40
CA VAL A 105 11.89 9.29 -0.42
C VAL A 105 11.27 9.40 0.97
N GLU A 106 10.75 8.28 1.46
CA GLU A 106 10.04 8.16 2.75
C GLU A 106 10.90 7.47 3.83
N VAL A 107 12.20 7.38 3.59
CA VAL A 107 13.17 6.78 4.51
C VAL A 107 14.47 7.60 4.52
N GLU A 108 15.15 7.65 5.67
CA GLU A 108 16.49 8.24 5.74
C GLU A 108 17.49 7.31 5.02
N ILE A 109 18.25 7.86 4.06
CA ILE A 109 19.25 7.12 3.29
C ILE A 109 20.62 7.36 3.90
N ASP A 110 21.03 6.45 4.77
CA ASP A 110 22.32 6.45 5.43
C ASP A 110 23.02 5.09 5.31
N GLU A 111 24.33 5.05 5.53
CA GLU A 111 25.10 3.81 5.52
C GLU A 111 24.56 2.81 6.56
N ASN A 112 24.46 1.55 6.17
CA ASN A 112 23.91 0.43 6.93
C ASN A 112 22.40 0.49 7.19
N VAL A 113 21.66 1.39 6.52
CA VAL A 113 20.20 1.39 6.53
C VAL A 113 19.68 0.41 5.46
N GLN A 114 18.67 -0.36 5.82
CA GLN A 114 17.97 -1.24 4.90
C GLN A 114 16.77 -0.52 4.31
N ILE A 115 16.70 -0.48 2.99
CA ILE A 115 15.64 0.21 2.24
C ILE A 115 15.07 -0.69 1.15
N ALA A 116 13.88 -0.32 0.70
CA ALA A 116 13.25 -0.90 -0.47
C ALA A 116 12.79 0.20 -1.43
N ILE A 117 12.97 0.01 -2.72
CA ILE A 117 12.59 0.98 -3.75
C ILE A 117 11.57 0.33 -4.68
N ALA A 118 10.36 0.90 -4.77
CA ALA A 118 9.40 0.54 -5.80
C ALA A 118 9.77 1.20 -7.12
N TYR A 119 9.75 0.45 -8.23
CA TYR A 119 10.10 0.96 -9.53
C TYR A 119 9.25 0.37 -10.67
N ILE A 120 9.23 1.06 -11.80
CA ILE A 120 8.50 0.69 -13.01
C ILE A 120 9.52 0.43 -14.12
N GLY A 121 9.37 -0.68 -14.85
CA GLY A 121 10.20 -1.04 -15.99
C GLY A 121 10.64 -2.49 -15.94
N GLU A 122 11.61 -2.84 -16.75
CA GLU A 122 12.21 -4.19 -16.76
C GLU A 122 13.01 -4.42 -15.47
N PRO A 123 13.19 -5.70 -15.06
CA PRO A 123 14.02 -6.02 -13.90
C PRO A 123 15.41 -5.36 -14.01
N LEU A 124 15.84 -4.73 -12.93
CA LEU A 124 16.99 -3.83 -12.93
C LEU A 124 18.27 -4.44 -13.51
N GLY A 125 18.66 -3.95 -14.70
CA GLY A 125 20.04 -3.98 -15.18
C GLY A 125 20.79 -2.75 -14.71
N ARG A 126 20.17 -1.57 -14.87
CA ARG A 126 20.71 -0.25 -14.47
C ARG A 126 19.58 0.66 -13.99
N PRO A 127 19.80 1.43 -12.91
CA PRO A 127 18.78 2.34 -12.38
C PRO A 127 18.28 3.38 -13.38
N GLU A 128 19.13 3.83 -14.32
CA GLU A 128 18.79 4.83 -15.33
C GLU A 128 17.79 4.34 -16.41
N ASP A 129 17.61 3.03 -16.52
CA ASP A 129 16.72 2.42 -17.53
C ASP A 129 15.28 2.22 -17.03
N VAL A 130 15.01 2.55 -15.76
CA VAL A 130 13.71 2.35 -15.09
C VAL A 130 13.23 3.64 -14.43
N THR A 131 11.98 3.67 -13.99
CA THR A 131 11.45 4.77 -13.19
C THR A 131 11.44 4.36 -11.71
N LEU A 132 12.36 4.90 -10.92
CA LEU A 132 12.37 4.74 -9.47
C LEU A 132 11.28 5.63 -8.87
N VAL A 133 10.33 5.03 -8.16
CA VAL A 133 9.13 5.76 -7.71
C VAL A 133 9.25 6.18 -6.26
N VAL A 134 9.38 5.24 -5.33
CA VAL A 134 9.42 5.56 -3.90
C VAL A 134 10.41 4.68 -3.17
N ALA A 135 11.25 5.30 -2.33
CA ALA A 135 12.12 4.62 -1.39
C ALA A 135 11.44 4.56 -0.01
N LEU A 136 11.37 3.37 0.55
CA LEU A 136 10.64 3.01 1.76
C LEU A 136 11.55 2.27 2.74
N PRO A 137 11.23 2.25 4.04
CA PRO A 137 11.88 1.34 4.98
C PRO A 137 11.68 -0.12 4.55
N GLU A 138 12.71 -0.95 4.74
CA GLU A 138 12.63 -2.38 4.49
C GLU A 138 11.47 -3.05 5.26
N GLN A 139 10.91 -4.11 4.70
CA GLN A 139 10.00 -5.04 5.37
C GLN A 139 10.18 -6.47 4.84
N GLU A 140 9.78 -7.46 5.64
CA GLU A 140 10.02 -8.88 5.33
C GLU A 140 9.37 -9.33 4.03
N GLU A 141 8.17 -8.82 3.71
CA GLU A 141 7.44 -9.20 2.50
C GLU A 141 6.84 -7.97 1.82
N TRP A 142 6.95 -7.93 0.50
CA TRP A 142 6.33 -6.91 -0.33
C TRP A 142 5.24 -7.50 -1.21
N SER A 143 4.11 -6.80 -1.26
CA SER A 143 3.04 -7.08 -2.20
C SER A 143 2.77 -5.85 -3.04
N ILE A 144 2.90 -5.98 -4.36
CA ILE A 144 2.47 -4.96 -5.29
C ILE A 144 1.02 -5.27 -5.63
N LEU A 145 0.14 -4.35 -5.27
CA LEU A 145 -1.31 -4.50 -5.41
C LEU A 145 -1.82 -3.58 -6.51
N THR A 146 -2.87 -3.98 -7.19
CA THR A 146 -3.56 -3.15 -8.20
C THR A 146 -5.04 -3.19 -7.94
N GLU A 147 -5.61 -2.00 -7.72
CA GLU A 147 -7.04 -1.83 -7.45
C GLU A 147 -7.68 -0.84 -8.42
N LYS A 148 -8.93 -1.11 -8.75
CA LYS A 148 -9.78 -0.22 -9.53
C LYS A 148 -10.86 0.38 -8.66
N GLY A 149 -11.21 1.63 -8.92
CA GLY A 149 -12.25 2.27 -8.15
C GLY A 149 -12.55 3.69 -8.60
N THR A 150 -13.31 4.38 -7.76
CA THR A 150 -13.72 5.76 -8.00
C THR A 150 -13.23 6.63 -6.85
N THR A 151 -12.58 7.75 -7.15
CA THR A 151 -12.10 8.68 -6.14
C THR A 151 -13.26 9.27 -5.34
N THR A 152 -13.13 9.32 -4.02
CA THR A 152 -14.10 9.95 -3.10
C THR A 152 -13.60 11.29 -2.58
N ALA A 153 -12.30 11.49 -2.56
CA ALA A 153 -11.63 12.75 -2.25
C ALA A 153 -10.28 12.81 -2.95
N ASN A 154 -9.86 14.01 -3.37
CA ASN A 154 -8.57 14.26 -3.98
C ASN A 154 -8.00 15.58 -3.46
N ALA A 155 -6.89 15.51 -2.73
CA ALA A 155 -6.15 16.65 -2.20
C ALA A 155 -4.79 16.78 -2.89
N MET A 156 -3.96 17.73 -2.49
CA MET A 156 -2.67 17.99 -3.12
C MET A 156 -1.72 16.79 -3.04
N SER A 157 -1.53 16.21 -1.84
CA SER A 157 -0.57 15.14 -1.56
C SER A 157 -1.22 13.78 -1.28
N SER A 158 -2.55 13.68 -1.36
CA SER A 158 -3.26 12.44 -1.05
C SER A 158 -4.58 12.33 -1.79
N PHE A 159 -5.09 11.13 -1.91
CA PHE A 159 -6.47 10.90 -2.35
C PHE A 159 -7.05 9.68 -1.67
N THR A 160 -8.37 9.58 -1.71
CA THR A 160 -9.11 8.42 -1.24
C THR A 160 -9.98 7.91 -2.37
N MET A 161 -10.06 6.60 -2.53
CA MET A 161 -10.96 5.99 -3.48
C MET A 161 -11.79 4.89 -2.83
N LYS A 162 -12.96 4.65 -3.39
CA LYS A 162 -13.76 3.46 -3.13
C LYS A 162 -13.52 2.47 -4.26
N THR A 163 -13.01 1.29 -3.92
CA THR A 163 -12.74 0.20 -4.86
C THR A 163 -14.04 -0.38 -5.43
N ASP A 164 -13.95 -1.13 -6.52
CA ASP A 164 -15.12 -1.74 -7.16
C ASP A 164 -15.81 -2.78 -6.27
N ASP A 165 -15.09 -3.38 -5.32
CA ASP A 165 -15.63 -4.28 -4.29
C ASP A 165 -16.17 -3.55 -3.04
N GLY A 166 -16.05 -2.21 -3.02
CA GLY A 166 -16.63 -1.34 -1.99
C GLY A 166 -15.72 -0.99 -0.82
N GLN A 167 -14.45 -1.41 -0.84
CA GLN A 167 -13.46 -1.02 0.16
C GLN A 167 -13.05 0.45 -0.03
N GLU A 168 -12.73 1.16 1.05
CA GLU A 168 -12.18 2.51 1.01
C GLU A 168 -10.67 2.47 1.26
N LEU A 169 -9.91 3.02 0.30
CA LEU A 169 -8.45 3.08 0.35
C LEU A 169 -7.98 4.53 0.26
N SER A 170 -7.03 4.87 1.13
CA SER A 170 -6.36 6.18 1.11
C SER A 170 -4.91 6.01 0.69
N PHE A 171 -4.40 6.97 -0.08
CA PHE A 171 -3.06 6.95 -0.67
C PHE A 171 -2.34 8.28 -0.44
N LEU A 172 -1.02 8.20 -0.22
CA LEU A 172 -0.11 9.34 -0.40
C LEU A 172 0.38 9.32 -1.84
N LYS A 173 0.21 10.43 -2.59
CA LYS A 173 0.51 10.51 -4.02
C LYS A 173 1.67 11.43 -4.37
N ASP A 174 2.49 11.79 -3.39
CA ASP A 174 3.61 12.70 -3.60
C ASP A 174 4.53 12.16 -4.70
N ASN A 175 4.71 12.95 -5.75
CA ASN A 175 5.57 12.66 -6.90
C ASN A 175 5.36 11.34 -7.66
N CYS A 176 4.37 10.49 -7.30
CA CYS A 176 4.11 9.26 -8.03
C CYS A 176 3.71 9.55 -9.48
N PRO A 177 3.99 8.64 -10.44
CA PRO A 177 3.51 8.75 -11.80
C PRO A 177 1.99 8.74 -11.88
N ILE A 178 1.40 9.81 -12.44
CA ILE A 178 -0.05 9.94 -12.64
C ILE A 178 -0.29 10.16 -14.13
N GLU A 179 -1.11 9.30 -14.74
CA GLU A 179 -1.55 9.49 -16.13
C GLU A 179 -2.33 10.80 -16.25
N GLU A 180 -2.10 11.53 -17.35
CA GLU A 180 -2.78 12.81 -17.59
C GLU A 180 -4.33 12.64 -17.55
N GLY A 181 -4.98 13.40 -16.68
CA GLY A 181 -6.42 13.37 -16.48
C GLY A 181 -6.93 12.27 -15.54
N ALA A 182 -6.08 11.41 -14.99
CA ALA A 182 -6.51 10.34 -14.08
C ALA A 182 -7.10 10.86 -12.76
N LEU A 183 -6.56 11.98 -12.25
CA LEU A 183 -7.05 12.66 -11.05
C LEU A 183 -7.40 14.11 -11.39
N ALA A 184 -8.37 14.31 -12.28
CA ALA A 184 -8.73 15.62 -12.80
C ALA A 184 -9.68 16.41 -11.89
N GLY A 185 -10.51 15.71 -11.10
CA GLY A 185 -11.49 16.30 -10.21
C GLY A 185 -11.15 16.16 -8.73
N ASP A 186 -11.96 16.81 -7.89
CA ASP A 186 -11.89 16.66 -6.44
C ASP A 186 -12.40 15.28 -5.99
N SER A 187 -13.22 14.63 -6.81
CA SER A 187 -13.76 13.28 -6.62
C SER A 187 -14.49 12.80 -7.88
N GLY A 188 -14.79 11.50 -7.94
CA GLY A 188 -15.57 10.90 -9.03
C GLY A 188 -14.74 10.40 -10.20
N ASP A 189 -13.42 10.56 -10.18
CA ASP A 189 -12.55 10.02 -11.21
C ASP A 189 -12.45 8.50 -11.06
N LYS A 190 -12.58 7.78 -12.19
CA LYS A 190 -12.34 6.33 -12.23
C LYS A 190 -10.85 6.07 -12.46
N VAL A 191 -10.24 5.35 -11.56
CA VAL A 191 -8.80 5.11 -11.57
C VAL A 191 -8.46 3.64 -11.39
N THR A 192 -7.30 3.27 -11.90
CA THR A 192 -6.57 2.05 -11.55
C THR A 192 -5.29 2.49 -10.83
N VAL A 193 -5.10 2.00 -9.62
CA VAL A 193 -3.95 2.33 -8.78
C VAL A 193 -3.12 1.08 -8.54
N THR A 194 -1.85 1.11 -8.95
CA THR A 194 -0.86 0.12 -8.54
C THR A 194 -0.07 0.71 -7.39
N TYR A 195 0.04 -0.02 -6.28
CA TYR A 195 0.62 0.51 -5.04
C TYR A 195 1.29 -0.56 -4.20
N VAL A 196 2.09 -0.12 -3.25
CA VAL A 196 2.67 -0.91 -2.17
C VAL A 196 2.19 -0.38 -0.83
N ASN A 197 2.09 -1.26 0.17
CA ASN A 197 1.80 -0.85 1.54
C ASN A 197 3.08 -0.93 2.37
N SER A 198 3.40 0.15 3.06
CA SER A 198 4.50 0.19 4.03
C SER A 198 3.99 0.79 5.34
N GLN A 199 4.13 0.05 6.43
CA GLN A 199 3.75 0.48 7.78
C GLN A 199 2.28 0.99 7.89
N GLY A 200 1.37 0.41 7.08
CA GLY A 200 -0.04 0.78 7.06
C GLY A 200 -0.39 1.98 6.17
N VAL A 201 0.58 2.53 5.46
CA VAL A 201 0.38 3.60 4.47
C VAL A 201 0.47 3.02 3.06
N ASN A 202 -0.44 3.43 2.18
CA ASN A 202 -0.42 3.02 0.78
C ASN A 202 0.31 4.06 -0.07
N TYR A 203 1.37 3.62 -0.73
CA TYR A 203 2.18 4.42 -1.63
C TYR A 203 1.92 4.01 -3.07
N PRO A 204 1.29 4.86 -3.89
CA PRO A 204 1.06 4.54 -5.29
C PRO A 204 2.39 4.44 -6.03
N VAL A 205 2.52 3.38 -6.83
CA VAL A 205 3.60 3.23 -7.80
C VAL A 205 3.20 3.85 -9.13
N GLU A 206 1.91 3.73 -9.50
CA GLU A 206 1.35 4.38 -10.68
C GLU A 206 -0.17 4.54 -10.54
N ILE A 207 -0.69 5.66 -11.08
CA ILE A 207 -2.12 5.96 -11.14
C ILE A 207 -2.53 6.18 -12.58
N LYS A 208 -3.46 5.37 -13.07
CA LYS A 208 -4.03 5.44 -14.45
C LYS A 208 -5.51 5.74 -14.40
N GLY A 209 -5.99 6.50 -15.40
CA GLY A 209 -7.42 6.68 -15.62
C GLY A 209 -8.04 5.38 -16.15
N THR A 210 -9.18 4.99 -15.61
CA THR A 210 -9.98 3.87 -16.15
C THR A 210 -10.99 4.43 -17.15
N LYS A 211 -10.88 4.00 -18.40
CA LYS A 211 -11.82 4.40 -19.49
C LYS A 211 -13.14 3.65 -19.38
#